data_f854af2be916aff679af08efab778890
#
_entry.id   f854af2be916aff679af08efab778890
#
_cell.length_a   1.000
_cell.length_b   1.000
_cell.length_c   1.000
_cell.angle_alpha   90.00
_cell.angle_beta   90.00
_cell.angle_gamma   90.00
#
_symmetry.space_group_name_H-M   'P 1'
#
loop_
_entity.id
_entity.type
_entity.pdbx_description
1 polymer ?
#
loop_
_entity_poly.entity_id
_entity_poly.type
_entity_poly.pdbx_seq_one_letter_code
_entity_poly.pdbx_strand_id
1 'polypeptide(L)'
;MSDESSIDVRSQVEASHEPRQKWRRNMDFLFACLGFSIGFGNVWRFPYLCFKNGGGAFLIPYFISVLFVGIPLFFLEVSIGQLTSRGGPEAWEIIPLFKGVGYAGVFILFCLNCYYNVILSWIVFYLFASMTSTLPWNTCDNWWNTVNCRDFSNGSTANNSFSHMPDPVNEYWEYVCRPTRRVLGLSPGIDTVGTVRWELALCLLLTWVIVFLCIFQGIRASSKILYFTAPSPLILMFILLIRTAMLDGASMGMVYYLKPDWTHLASVWSDAGTQIFFSYSISLGTLTALGSFNDFNHNSVRRVYVLNIELKRTERAIGHYLNCVRRKNYSLLGTRK
;
A
#
# COMPACT_ATOMS: atom_id res chain seq x y z
N MET A 1 22.90 48.70 3.27
CA MET A 1 22.11 48.55 4.51
C MET A 1 21.03 47.47 4.47
N SER A 2 20.77 46.84 3.34
CA SER A 2 19.73 45.75 3.20
C SER A 2 20.26 44.31 3.32
N ASP A 3 21.58 44.12 3.28
CA ASP A 3 22.18 42.77 3.32
C ASP A 3 22.51 42.29 4.75
N GLU A 4 22.79 43.18 5.68
CA GLU A 4 23.09 42.80 7.08
C GLU A 4 21.86 42.34 7.87
N SER A 5 20.68 42.87 7.57
CA SER A 5 19.44 42.50 8.26
C SER A 5 18.94 41.10 7.87
N SER A 6 19.20 40.65 6.63
CA SER A 6 18.82 39.33 6.15
C SER A 6 19.77 38.23 6.68
N ILE A 7 21.04 38.54 6.93
CA ILE A 7 22.01 37.61 7.51
C ILE A 7 21.72 37.39 9.00
N ASP A 8 21.31 38.48 9.73
CA ASP A 8 21.04 38.38 11.16
C ASP A 8 19.76 37.62 11.48
N VAL A 9 18.72 37.73 10.68
CA VAL A 9 17.48 36.93 10.81
C VAL A 9 17.76 35.44 10.55
N ARG A 10 18.67 35.12 9.61
CA ARG A 10 19.02 33.76 9.29
C ARG A 10 19.87 33.11 10.40
N SER A 11 20.81 33.87 10.98
CA SER A 11 21.62 33.40 12.11
C SER A 11 20.81 33.21 13.39
N GLN A 12 19.80 34.07 13.64
CA GLN A 12 18.89 33.92 14.79
C GLN A 12 17.94 32.76 14.65
N VAL A 13 17.49 32.40 13.43
CA VAL A 13 16.66 31.22 13.15
C VAL A 13 17.49 29.93 13.28
N GLU A 14 18.76 29.95 12.87
CA GLU A 14 19.67 28.82 13.03
C GLU A 14 20.12 28.59 14.49
N ALA A 15 20.24 29.65 15.30
CA ALA A 15 20.71 29.58 16.69
C ALA A 15 19.66 29.05 17.68
N SER A 16 18.38 28.98 17.31
CA SER A 16 17.29 28.61 18.24
C SER A 16 16.88 27.12 18.20
N HIS A 17 17.49 26.30 17.35
CA HIS A 17 17.10 24.90 17.21
C HIS A 17 18.28 23.94 17.23
N GLU A 18 18.14 22.85 18.00
CA GLU A 18 19.08 21.74 17.93
C GLU A 18 19.21 21.23 16.47
N PRO A 19 20.44 20.99 16.01
CA PRO A 19 20.66 20.56 14.62
C PRO A 19 19.92 19.24 14.36
N ARG A 20 18.96 19.28 13.42
CA ARG A 20 18.19 18.10 13.05
C ARG A 20 19.11 16.97 12.57
N GLN A 21 18.85 15.76 13.00
CA GLN A 21 19.58 14.59 12.52
C GLN A 21 19.50 14.52 10.99
N LYS A 22 20.61 14.15 10.35
CA LYS A 22 20.71 13.99 8.90
C LYS A 22 20.88 12.51 8.53
N TRP A 23 20.45 12.15 7.33
CA TRP A 23 20.71 10.84 6.75
C TRP A 23 22.22 10.62 6.69
N ARG A 24 22.67 9.43 7.09
CA ARG A 24 24.10 9.09 7.08
C ARG A 24 24.63 8.88 5.65
N ARG A 25 23.80 8.31 4.79
CA ARG A 25 24.12 8.00 3.39
C ARG A 25 22.99 8.46 2.48
N ASN A 26 23.32 8.86 1.29
CA ASN A 26 22.34 9.24 0.27
C ASN A 26 21.34 8.11 -0.08
N MET A 27 21.73 6.85 0.13
CA MET A 27 20.86 5.69 -0.11
C MET A 27 19.82 5.51 1.00
N ASP A 28 20.07 5.99 2.22
CA ASP A 28 19.13 5.89 3.34
C ASP A 28 17.81 6.62 2.99
N PHE A 29 17.91 7.80 2.41
CA PHE A 29 16.77 8.56 1.91
C PHE A 29 16.01 7.80 0.81
N LEU A 30 16.73 7.21 -0.16
CA LEU A 30 16.10 6.46 -1.24
C LEU A 30 15.32 5.25 -0.71
N PHE A 31 15.93 4.46 0.17
CA PHE A 31 15.27 3.29 0.77
C PHE A 31 14.12 3.68 1.70
N ALA A 32 14.22 4.81 2.41
CA ALA A 32 13.14 5.32 3.22
C ALA A 32 11.92 5.71 2.35
N CYS A 33 12.15 6.46 1.28
CA CYS A 33 11.09 6.82 0.34
C CYS A 33 10.53 5.59 -0.39
N LEU A 34 11.38 4.64 -0.78
CA LEU A 34 10.96 3.40 -1.44
C LEU A 34 10.08 2.56 -0.51
N GLY A 35 10.54 2.32 0.73
CA GLY A 35 9.79 1.55 1.72
C GLY A 35 8.47 2.21 2.12
N PHE A 36 8.43 3.55 2.13
CA PHE A 36 7.22 4.30 2.41
C PHE A 36 6.21 4.23 1.24
N SER A 37 6.69 4.31 0.01
CA SER A 37 5.84 4.31 -1.19
C SER A 37 5.40 2.90 -1.62
N ILE A 38 6.12 1.83 -1.26
CA ILE A 38 5.73 0.45 -1.56
C ILE A 38 4.91 -0.10 -0.39
N GLY A 39 3.62 0.13 -0.45
CA GLY A 39 2.65 -0.33 0.54
C GLY A 39 1.54 -1.18 -0.06
N PHE A 40 0.50 -1.42 0.72
CA PHE A 40 -0.70 -2.16 0.28
C PHE A 40 -1.42 -1.47 -0.89
N GLY A 41 -1.25 -0.17 -1.05
CA GLY A 41 -1.76 0.58 -2.19
C GLY A 41 -1.29 0.02 -3.52
N ASN A 42 -0.04 -0.39 -3.59
CA ASN A 42 0.56 -0.90 -4.81
C ASN A 42 0.32 -2.40 -4.98
N VAL A 43 0.38 -3.16 -3.87
CA VAL A 43 0.27 -4.62 -3.92
C VAL A 43 -1.18 -5.08 -4.08
N TRP A 44 -2.10 -4.45 -3.40
CA TRP A 44 -3.51 -4.88 -3.35
C TRP A 44 -4.44 -3.95 -4.13
N ARG A 45 -4.40 -2.63 -3.84
CA ARG A 45 -5.37 -1.68 -4.37
C ARG A 45 -5.18 -1.40 -5.86
N PHE A 46 -3.94 -1.24 -6.32
CA PHE A 46 -3.66 -0.94 -7.72
C PHE A 46 -4.19 -2.03 -8.68
N PRO A 47 -3.91 -3.34 -8.47
CA PRO A 47 -4.43 -4.37 -9.36
C PRO A 47 -5.97 -4.48 -9.31
N TYR A 48 -6.56 -4.27 -8.14
CA TYR A 48 -8.02 -4.24 -8.00
C TYR A 48 -8.64 -3.10 -8.81
N LEU A 49 -8.10 -1.88 -8.70
CA LEU A 49 -8.58 -0.74 -9.48
C LEU A 49 -8.37 -0.93 -10.98
N CYS A 50 -7.24 -1.47 -11.38
CA CYS A 50 -6.96 -1.78 -12.77
C CYS A 50 -7.98 -2.78 -13.33
N PHE A 51 -8.31 -3.83 -12.58
CA PHE A 51 -9.34 -4.79 -12.98
C PHE A 51 -10.73 -4.16 -13.03
N LYS A 52 -11.13 -3.41 -12.00
CA LYS A 52 -12.44 -2.76 -11.88
C LYS A 52 -12.71 -1.77 -13.02
N ASN A 53 -11.68 -1.07 -13.46
CA ASN A 53 -11.76 0.04 -14.39
C ASN A 53 -11.34 -0.32 -15.83
N GLY A 54 -11.57 -1.55 -16.28
CA GLY A 54 -11.37 -1.93 -17.67
C GLY A 54 -9.92 -2.25 -18.05
N GLY A 55 -9.12 -2.74 -17.12
CA GLY A 55 -7.79 -3.26 -17.38
C GLY A 55 -6.81 -2.22 -17.96
N GLY A 56 -6.38 -2.45 -19.20
CA GLY A 56 -5.41 -1.57 -19.88
C GLY A 56 -5.88 -0.12 -20.06
N ALA A 57 -7.19 0.14 -20.12
CA ALA A 57 -7.73 1.49 -20.21
C ALA A 57 -7.41 2.34 -18.98
N PHE A 58 -7.38 1.74 -17.77
CA PHE A 58 -7.00 2.41 -16.53
C PHE A 58 -5.54 2.90 -16.53
N LEU A 59 -4.64 2.20 -17.21
CA LEU A 59 -3.22 2.54 -17.21
C LEU A 59 -2.93 3.90 -17.84
N ILE A 60 -3.75 4.34 -18.81
CA ILE A 60 -3.54 5.62 -19.51
C ILE A 60 -3.74 6.81 -18.56
N PRO A 61 -4.93 7.02 -17.95
CA PRO A 61 -5.11 8.11 -16.99
C PRO A 61 -4.18 7.96 -15.77
N TYR A 62 -3.85 6.72 -15.36
CA TYR A 62 -2.91 6.49 -14.29
C TYR A 62 -1.51 7.03 -14.62
N PHE A 63 -0.92 6.69 -15.77
CA PHE A 63 0.41 7.20 -16.15
C PHE A 63 0.42 8.71 -16.39
N ILE A 64 -0.64 9.27 -16.96
CA ILE A 64 -0.77 10.71 -17.11
C ILE A 64 -0.79 11.38 -15.72
N SER A 65 -1.58 10.87 -14.80
CA SER A 65 -1.65 11.39 -13.43
C SER A 65 -0.31 11.25 -12.67
N VAL A 66 0.44 10.15 -12.88
CA VAL A 66 1.79 10.01 -12.32
C VAL A 66 2.72 11.11 -12.81
N LEU A 67 2.74 11.37 -14.13
CA LEU A 67 3.67 12.33 -14.73
C LEU A 67 3.35 13.77 -14.33
N PHE A 68 2.08 14.15 -14.37
CA PHE A 68 1.66 15.55 -14.20
C PHE A 68 1.28 15.90 -12.76
N VAL A 69 0.95 14.92 -11.92
CA VAL A 69 0.53 15.14 -10.54
C VAL A 69 1.49 14.45 -9.56
N GLY A 70 1.69 13.15 -9.68
CA GLY A 70 2.45 12.36 -8.72
C GLY A 70 3.89 12.81 -8.56
N ILE A 71 4.66 12.86 -9.66
CA ILE A 71 6.07 13.24 -9.63
C ILE A 71 6.27 14.68 -9.16
N PRO A 72 5.54 15.69 -9.70
CA PRO A 72 5.70 17.06 -9.25
C PRO A 72 5.37 17.27 -7.77
N LEU A 73 4.26 16.70 -7.28
CA LEU A 73 3.87 16.85 -5.89
C LEU A 73 4.81 16.11 -4.93
N PHE A 74 5.25 14.91 -5.29
CA PHE A 74 6.26 14.19 -4.51
C PHE A 74 7.55 15.01 -4.37
N PHE A 75 8.02 15.56 -5.49
CA PHE A 75 9.21 16.42 -5.50
C PHE A 75 9.00 17.69 -4.68
N LEU A 76 7.84 18.32 -4.78
CA LEU A 76 7.49 19.52 -4.02
C LEU A 76 7.55 19.26 -2.50
N GLU A 77 6.91 18.20 -2.02
CA GLU A 77 6.91 17.87 -0.59
C GLU A 77 8.31 17.58 -0.06
N VAL A 78 9.09 16.79 -0.79
CA VAL A 78 10.50 16.51 -0.42
C VAL A 78 11.31 17.80 -0.40
N SER A 79 11.12 18.68 -1.37
CA SER A 79 11.86 19.94 -1.48
C SER A 79 11.50 20.92 -0.34
N ILE A 80 10.23 21.00 0.05
CA ILE A 80 9.80 21.79 1.21
C ILE A 80 10.49 21.28 2.47
N GLY A 81 10.49 19.99 2.70
CA GLY A 81 11.18 19.38 3.85
C GLY A 81 12.68 19.64 3.85
N GLN A 82 13.34 19.50 2.70
CA GLN A 82 14.77 19.77 2.55
C GLN A 82 15.14 21.23 2.75
N LEU A 83 14.33 22.16 2.23
CA LEU A 83 14.52 23.60 2.35
C LEU A 83 14.37 24.07 3.80
N THR A 84 13.32 23.60 4.47
CA THR A 84 13.00 24.02 5.85
C THR A 84 13.82 23.30 6.91
N SER A 85 14.36 22.12 6.58
CA SER A 85 14.89 21.15 7.55
C SER A 85 13.91 20.83 8.69
N ARG A 86 12.61 20.94 8.43
CA ARG A 86 11.50 20.70 9.36
C ARG A 86 10.47 19.77 8.74
N GLY A 87 9.67 19.09 9.55
CA GLY A 87 8.63 18.18 9.10
C GLY A 87 7.26 18.53 9.66
N GLY A 88 6.21 17.97 9.05
CA GLY A 88 4.85 18.16 9.50
C GLY A 88 4.41 19.64 9.56
N PRO A 89 3.71 20.06 10.63
CA PRO A 89 3.21 21.44 10.76
C PRO A 89 4.30 22.51 10.78
N GLU A 90 5.49 22.16 11.28
CA GLU A 90 6.62 23.11 11.40
C GLU A 90 7.16 23.53 10.02
N ALA A 91 7.10 22.66 9.01
CA ALA A 91 7.51 23.02 7.66
C ALA A 91 6.65 24.15 7.05
N TRP A 92 5.41 24.28 7.50
CA TRP A 92 4.47 25.30 7.04
C TRP A 92 4.63 26.65 7.76
N GLU A 93 5.60 26.77 8.69
CA GLU A 93 5.92 28.07 9.30
C GLU A 93 6.47 29.11 8.32
N ILE A 94 6.94 28.66 7.14
CA ILE A 94 7.30 29.57 6.03
C ILE A 94 6.11 30.47 5.65
N ILE A 95 4.89 29.89 5.67
CA ILE A 95 3.65 30.62 5.35
C ILE A 95 2.65 30.31 6.47
N PRO A 96 2.62 31.11 7.55
CA PRO A 96 1.82 30.81 8.75
C PRO A 96 0.33 30.63 8.46
N LEU A 97 -0.20 31.28 7.42
CA LEU A 97 -1.59 31.15 6.99
C LEU A 97 -1.95 29.68 6.62
N PHE A 98 -1.00 28.93 6.08
CA PHE A 98 -1.20 27.53 5.66
C PHE A 98 -0.73 26.50 6.71
N LYS A 99 -0.37 26.92 7.91
CA LYS A 99 0.05 26.01 8.99
C LYS A 99 -1.03 24.94 9.32
N GLY A 100 -2.30 25.30 9.10
CA GLY A 100 -3.43 24.35 9.21
C GLY A 100 -3.35 23.14 8.30
N VAL A 101 -2.71 23.25 7.12
CA VAL A 101 -2.49 22.11 6.20
C VAL A 101 -1.58 21.06 6.85
N GLY A 102 -0.53 21.50 7.56
CA GLY A 102 0.34 20.58 8.29
C GLY A 102 -0.38 19.80 9.39
N TYR A 103 -1.25 20.48 10.16
CA TYR A 103 -2.07 19.81 11.18
C TYR A 103 -3.10 18.85 10.56
N ALA A 104 -3.73 19.25 9.45
CA ALA A 104 -4.64 18.37 8.71
C ALA A 104 -3.93 17.09 8.24
N GLY A 105 -2.70 17.20 7.73
CA GLY A 105 -1.88 16.04 7.35
C GLY A 105 -1.62 15.09 8.52
N VAL A 106 -1.27 15.62 9.69
CA VAL A 106 -1.07 14.82 10.92
C VAL A 106 -2.36 14.10 11.34
N PHE A 107 -3.49 14.78 11.28
CA PHE A 107 -4.80 14.19 11.63
C PHE A 107 -5.17 13.07 10.66
N ILE A 108 -5.01 13.28 9.37
CA ILE A 108 -5.26 12.25 8.35
C ILE A 108 -4.33 11.05 8.56
N LEU A 109 -3.06 11.30 8.85
CA LEU A 109 -2.08 10.24 9.14
C LEU A 109 -2.45 9.44 10.38
N PHE A 110 -2.96 10.09 11.43
CA PHE A 110 -3.49 9.41 12.61
C PHE A 110 -4.65 8.47 12.26
N CYS A 111 -5.66 8.98 11.55
CA CYS A 111 -6.80 8.17 11.10
C CYS A 111 -6.36 7.00 10.20
N LEU A 112 -5.40 7.24 9.28
CA LEU A 112 -4.84 6.22 8.42
C LEU A 112 -4.17 5.11 9.23
N ASN A 113 -3.37 5.45 10.22
CA ASN A 113 -2.68 4.46 11.06
C ASN A 113 -3.66 3.61 11.88
N CYS A 114 -4.80 4.14 12.29
CA CYS A 114 -5.81 3.36 13.02
C CYS A 114 -6.29 2.15 12.20
N TYR A 115 -6.67 2.35 10.94
CA TYR A 115 -7.16 1.22 10.13
C TYR A 115 -6.03 0.42 9.46
N TYR A 116 -4.90 1.05 9.13
CA TYR A 116 -3.79 0.38 8.44
C TYR A 116 -3.15 -0.71 9.30
N ASN A 117 -3.00 -0.46 10.61
CA ASN A 117 -2.47 -1.47 11.54
C ASN A 117 -3.44 -2.64 11.73
N VAL A 118 -4.75 -2.44 11.57
CA VAL A 118 -5.71 -3.55 11.58
C VAL A 118 -5.48 -4.46 10.36
N ILE A 119 -5.25 -3.90 9.18
CA ILE A 119 -4.91 -4.70 7.99
C ILE A 119 -3.60 -5.47 8.20
N LEU A 120 -2.59 -4.85 8.80
CA LEU A 120 -1.34 -5.55 9.17
C LEU A 120 -1.61 -6.71 10.14
N SER A 121 -2.49 -6.53 11.11
CA SER A 121 -2.85 -7.60 12.05
C SER A 121 -3.50 -8.81 11.34
N TRP A 122 -4.31 -8.56 10.31
CA TRP A 122 -4.87 -9.64 9.49
C TRP A 122 -3.79 -10.41 8.73
N ILE A 123 -2.81 -9.71 8.18
CA ILE A 123 -1.68 -10.36 7.48
C ILE A 123 -0.87 -11.23 8.44
N VAL A 124 -0.60 -10.72 9.66
CA VAL A 124 0.08 -11.47 10.71
C VAL A 124 -0.74 -12.71 11.11
N PHE A 125 -2.05 -12.57 11.24
CA PHE A 125 -2.95 -13.68 11.51
C PHE A 125 -2.90 -14.75 10.39
N TYR A 126 -2.98 -14.32 9.13
CA TYR A 126 -2.86 -15.24 7.99
C TYR A 126 -1.49 -15.92 7.91
N LEU A 127 -0.42 -15.20 8.27
CA LEU A 127 0.93 -15.77 8.34
C LEU A 127 0.97 -16.93 9.33
N PHE A 128 0.44 -16.76 10.55
CA PHE A 128 0.37 -17.86 11.52
C PHE A 128 -0.57 -18.98 11.08
N ALA A 129 -1.72 -18.65 10.51
CA ALA A 129 -2.65 -19.65 10.00
C ALA A 129 -2.09 -20.45 8.81
N SER A 130 -1.15 -19.90 8.05
CA SER A 130 -0.49 -20.60 6.94
C SER A 130 0.60 -21.59 7.36
N MET A 131 1.03 -21.55 8.63
CA MET A 131 2.06 -22.46 9.17
C MET A 131 1.52 -23.87 9.52
N THR A 132 0.46 -24.30 8.86
CA THR A 132 -0.17 -25.61 9.04
C THR A 132 0.05 -26.49 7.81
N SER A 133 0.05 -27.80 7.98
CA SER A 133 0.23 -28.76 6.87
C SER A 133 -0.90 -28.71 5.84
N THR A 134 -2.13 -28.43 6.30
CA THR A 134 -3.30 -28.20 5.44
C THR A 134 -3.77 -26.76 5.65
N LEU A 135 -3.84 -25.99 4.56
CA LEU A 135 -4.27 -24.61 4.64
C LEU A 135 -5.76 -24.52 5.03
N PRO A 136 -6.13 -23.71 6.05
CA PRO A 136 -7.51 -23.63 6.54
C PRO A 136 -8.55 -23.24 5.49
N TRP A 137 -8.13 -22.50 4.45
CA TRP A 137 -8.99 -22.03 3.36
C TRP A 137 -8.97 -22.92 2.12
N ASN A 138 -8.39 -24.12 2.20
CA ASN A 138 -8.27 -25.01 1.03
C ASN A 138 -9.44 -25.98 0.88
N THR A 139 -10.13 -26.32 1.98
CA THR A 139 -11.20 -27.33 2.01
C THR A 139 -12.47 -26.79 2.64
N CYS A 140 -13.61 -27.42 2.31
CA CYS A 140 -14.92 -27.13 2.89
C CYS A 140 -15.24 -27.94 4.18
N ASP A 141 -14.30 -28.75 4.67
CA ASP A 141 -14.53 -29.67 5.79
C ASP A 141 -14.29 -29.07 7.18
N ASN A 142 -14.16 -27.76 7.26
CA ASN A 142 -13.90 -27.08 8.53
C ASN A 142 -15.19 -26.68 9.23
N TRP A 143 -15.14 -26.51 10.57
CA TRP A 143 -16.30 -26.15 11.38
C TRP A 143 -16.91 -24.78 11.07
N TRP A 144 -16.17 -23.88 10.40
CA TRP A 144 -16.63 -22.57 9.95
C TRP A 144 -17.27 -22.58 8.56
N ASN A 145 -17.14 -23.70 7.82
CA ASN A 145 -17.74 -23.82 6.52
C ASN A 145 -19.24 -24.07 6.61
N THR A 146 -19.97 -23.55 5.64
CA THR A 146 -21.41 -23.78 5.52
C THR A 146 -21.69 -25.02 4.65
N VAL A 147 -22.90 -25.55 4.76
CA VAL A 147 -23.38 -26.69 3.93
C VAL A 147 -23.32 -26.35 2.44
N ASN A 148 -23.33 -25.06 2.08
CA ASN A 148 -23.26 -24.58 0.71
C ASN A 148 -21.84 -24.35 0.20
N CYS A 149 -20.81 -24.58 1.04
CA CYS A 149 -19.42 -24.48 0.62
C CYS A 149 -19.12 -25.50 -0.47
N ARG A 150 -18.40 -25.06 -1.52
CA ARG A 150 -17.95 -25.96 -2.59
C ARG A 150 -16.46 -25.89 -2.78
N ASP A 151 -15.89 -27.07 -2.73
CA ASP A 151 -14.50 -27.29 -3.10
C ASP A 151 -14.40 -27.50 -4.62
N PHE A 152 -13.78 -26.53 -5.30
CA PHE A 152 -13.56 -26.57 -6.75
C PHE A 152 -12.33 -27.43 -7.13
N SER A 153 -11.55 -27.92 -6.16
CA SER A 153 -10.34 -28.72 -6.43
C SER A 153 -10.66 -30.10 -7.01
N ASN A 154 -11.84 -30.63 -6.73
CA ASN A 154 -12.23 -32.00 -7.12
C ASN A 154 -12.97 -32.12 -8.46
N GLY A 155 -12.84 -31.14 -9.36
CA GLY A 155 -13.35 -31.26 -10.74
C GLY A 155 -14.88 -31.41 -10.87
N SER A 156 -15.64 -31.08 -9.83
CA SER A 156 -17.11 -31.12 -9.88
C SER A 156 -17.59 -30.14 -10.92
N THR A 157 -18.10 -30.67 -12.04
CA THR A 157 -18.65 -29.92 -13.18
C THR A 157 -19.66 -28.89 -12.68
N ALA A 158 -19.30 -27.62 -12.78
CA ALA A 158 -20.18 -26.51 -12.47
C ALA A 158 -21.33 -26.49 -13.49
N ASN A 159 -22.47 -27.04 -13.12
CA ASN A 159 -23.72 -26.75 -13.81
C ASN A 159 -24.01 -25.25 -13.64
N ASN A 160 -24.33 -24.55 -14.72
CA ASN A 160 -24.49 -23.11 -14.84
C ASN A 160 -25.43 -22.41 -13.82
N SER A 161 -26.11 -23.16 -12.95
CA SER A 161 -27.02 -22.64 -11.92
C SER A 161 -26.35 -22.26 -10.59
N PHE A 162 -25.04 -22.44 -10.43
CA PHE A 162 -24.36 -22.39 -9.14
C PHE A 162 -23.26 -21.32 -9.05
N SER A 163 -23.30 -20.28 -9.88
CA SER A 163 -22.30 -19.20 -9.94
C SER A 163 -22.18 -18.34 -8.67
N HIS A 164 -23.09 -18.49 -7.72
CA HIS A 164 -23.14 -17.70 -6.47
C HIS A 164 -22.83 -18.51 -5.19
N MET A 165 -22.38 -19.76 -5.31
CA MET A 165 -22.02 -20.49 -4.10
C MET A 165 -20.65 -20.07 -3.58
N PRO A 166 -20.51 -19.88 -2.26
CA PRO A 166 -19.25 -19.46 -1.66
C PRO A 166 -18.19 -20.56 -1.77
N ASP A 167 -16.98 -20.15 -2.12
CA ASP A 167 -15.80 -21.02 -2.07
C ASP A 167 -15.18 -21.02 -0.65
N PRO A 168 -14.34 -21.99 -0.30
CA PRO A 168 -13.74 -22.06 1.03
C PRO A 168 -12.87 -20.85 1.37
N VAL A 169 -12.30 -20.16 0.37
CA VAL A 169 -11.51 -18.94 0.56
C VAL A 169 -12.40 -17.79 0.98
N ASN A 170 -13.53 -17.61 0.30
CA ASN A 170 -14.50 -16.56 0.64
C ASN A 170 -15.16 -16.87 1.99
N GLU A 171 -15.47 -18.12 2.29
CA GLU A 171 -16.03 -18.49 3.59
C GLU A 171 -15.04 -18.25 4.74
N TYR A 172 -13.76 -18.45 4.51
CA TYR A 172 -12.75 -18.14 5.51
C TYR A 172 -12.63 -16.62 5.74
N TRP A 173 -12.78 -15.83 4.70
CA TRP A 173 -12.63 -14.37 4.74
C TRP A 173 -13.92 -13.60 5.04
N GLU A 174 -14.95 -13.84 4.25
CA GLU A 174 -16.07 -12.90 4.10
C GLU A 174 -17.41 -13.30 4.71
N TYR A 175 -17.61 -14.48 5.26
CA TYR A 175 -18.99 -14.91 5.50
C TYR A 175 -19.79 -13.95 6.38
N VAL A 176 -20.65 -13.14 5.72
CA VAL A 176 -21.31 -11.91 6.26
C VAL A 176 -22.52 -12.20 7.16
N CYS A 177 -23.10 -13.41 7.18
CA CYS A 177 -24.42 -13.60 7.78
C CYS A 177 -24.59 -14.64 8.90
N ARG A 178 -23.53 -15.23 9.47
CA ARG A 178 -23.70 -16.22 10.57
C ARG A 178 -22.58 -16.15 11.62
N PRO A 179 -22.83 -16.62 12.86
CA PRO A 179 -21.89 -16.49 14.00
C PRO A 179 -20.61 -17.32 13.92
N THR A 180 -20.38 -18.03 12.82
CA THR A 180 -19.25 -18.97 12.60
C THR A 180 -18.05 -18.37 11.88
N ARG A 181 -17.84 -17.08 11.93
CA ARG A 181 -16.84 -16.36 11.13
C ARG A 181 -15.44 -16.48 11.69
N ARG A 182 -14.49 -16.92 10.86
CA ARG A 182 -13.13 -17.17 11.34
C ARG A 182 -12.28 -15.89 11.46
N VAL A 183 -12.25 -15.03 10.46
CA VAL A 183 -11.31 -13.90 10.43
C VAL A 183 -11.95 -12.57 10.81
N LEU A 184 -12.87 -12.04 10.03
CA LEU A 184 -13.36 -10.67 10.24
C LEU A 184 -14.43 -10.56 11.32
N GLY A 185 -15.32 -11.55 11.45
CA GLY A 185 -16.42 -11.48 12.40
C GLY A 185 -17.25 -10.20 12.25
N LEU A 186 -17.45 -9.75 11.00
CA LEU A 186 -18.12 -8.50 10.69
C LEU A 186 -19.53 -8.48 11.26
N SER A 187 -19.86 -7.41 11.94
CA SER A 187 -21.23 -7.12 12.39
C SER A 187 -22.08 -6.64 11.20
N PRO A 188 -23.42 -6.79 11.26
CA PRO A 188 -24.29 -6.34 10.18
C PRO A 188 -24.28 -4.82 9.96
N GLY A 189 -23.81 -4.04 10.92
CA GLY A 189 -23.71 -2.59 10.81
C GLY A 189 -23.05 -1.95 12.02
N ILE A 190 -22.93 -0.63 11.99
CA ILE A 190 -22.37 0.17 13.09
C ILE A 190 -23.26 0.08 14.35
N ASP A 191 -24.56 -0.12 14.17
CA ASP A 191 -25.54 -0.20 15.26
C ASP A 191 -25.41 -1.48 16.10
N THR A 192 -24.78 -2.52 15.55
CA THR A 192 -24.57 -3.78 16.23
C THR A 192 -23.09 -4.07 16.32
N VAL A 193 -22.48 -3.68 17.42
CA VAL A 193 -21.06 -3.91 17.68
C VAL A 193 -20.81 -5.40 17.89
N GLY A 194 -19.95 -6.01 17.07
CA GLY A 194 -19.56 -7.40 17.21
C GLY A 194 -18.67 -7.65 18.45
N THR A 195 -18.33 -8.90 18.70
CA THR A 195 -17.42 -9.29 19.80
C THR A 195 -15.97 -9.07 19.39
N VAL A 196 -15.15 -8.59 20.33
CA VAL A 196 -13.69 -8.47 20.13
C VAL A 196 -13.09 -9.86 19.99
N ARG A 197 -12.35 -10.07 18.91
CA ARG A 197 -11.60 -11.31 18.71
C ARG A 197 -10.22 -11.21 19.33
N TRP A 198 -9.98 -11.99 20.35
CA TRP A 198 -8.72 -11.97 21.10
C TRP A 198 -7.51 -12.35 20.21
N GLU A 199 -7.68 -13.28 19.23
CA GLU A 199 -6.62 -13.67 18.28
C GLU A 199 -6.14 -12.48 17.43
N LEU A 200 -7.10 -11.70 16.90
CA LEU A 200 -6.78 -10.50 16.12
C LEU A 200 -6.24 -9.37 17.00
N ALA A 201 -6.73 -9.25 18.23
CA ALA A 201 -6.23 -8.29 19.20
C ALA A 201 -4.76 -8.57 19.57
N LEU A 202 -4.38 -9.85 19.77
CA LEU A 202 -3.00 -10.25 19.98
C LEU A 202 -2.11 -9.99 18.75
N CYS A 203 -2.61 -10.29 17.55
CA CYS A 203 -1.89 -9.96 16.32
C CYS A 203 -1.70 -8.46 16.15
N LEU A 204 -2.70 -7.65 16.52
CA LEU A 204 -2.60 -6.19 16.51
C LEU A 204 -1.57 -5.68 17.53
N LEU A 205 -1.59 -6.22 18.74
CA LEU A 205 -0.59 -5.92 19.77
C LEU A 205 0.82 -6.26 19.28
N LEU A 206 1.01 -7.44 18.70
CA LEU A 206 2.29 -7.86 18.12
C LEU A 206 2.74 -6.90 17.02
N THR A 207 1.83 -6.47 16.15
CA THR A 207 2.12 -5.49 15.10
C THR A 207 2.63 -4.18 15.70
N TRP A 208 1.96 -3.66 16.73
CA TRP A 208 2.39 -2.43 17.41
C TRP A 208 3.75 -2.59 18.10
N VAL A 209 4.03 -3.74 18.71
CA VAL A 209 5.34 -4.03 19.30
C VAL A 209 6.43 -4.02 18.22
N ILE A 210 6.19 -4.66 17.06
CA ILE A 210 7.14 -4.66 15.95
C ILE A 210 7.40 -3.24 15.45
N VAL A 211 6.35 -2.45 15.23
CA VAL A 211 6.47 -1.05 14.80
C VAL A 211 7.27 -0.23 15.82
N PHE A 212 6.97 -0.38 17.10
CA PHE A 212 7.71 0.29 18.18
C PHE A 212 9.20 -0.06 18.14
N LEU A 213 9.54 -1.36 18.05
CA LEU A 213 10.92 -1.83 17.98
C LEU A 213 11.67 -1.31 16.74
N CYS A 214 10.96 -1.05 15.65
CA CYS A 214 11.56 -0.47 14.45
C CYS A 214 11.89 1.03 14.59
N ILE A 215 11.16 1.76 15.44
CA ILE A 215 11.23 3.22 15.48
C ILE A 215 11.93 3.75 16.74
N PHE A 216 11.89 3.02 17.87
CA PHE A 216 12.32 3.54 19.19
C PHE A 216 13.79 4.03 19.25
N GLN A 217 14.67 3.51 18.41
CA GLN A 217 16.08 3.94 18.35
C GLN A 217 16.32 5.12 17.40
N GLY A 218 15.24 5.71 16.85
CA GLY A 218 15.31 6.85 15.96
C GLY A 218 15.73 6.50 14.52
N ILE A 219 15.92 7.53 13.72
CA ILE A 219 16.04 7.42 12.27
C ILE A 219 17.29 6.66 11.79
N ARG A 220 18.39 6.74 12.56
CA ARG A 220 19.65 6.06 12.22
C ARG A 220 19.58 4.55 12.35
N ALA A 221 18.78 4.05 13.27
CA ALA A 221 18.58 2.61 13.45
C ALA A 221 17.52 2.11 12.47
N SER A 222 16.43 2.87 12.29
CA SER A 222 15.38 2.57 11.33
C SER A 222 15.92 2.47 9.91
N SER A 223 16.91 3.29 9.51
CA SER A 223 17.53 3.20 8.19
C SER A 223 18.15 1.84 7.91
N LYS A 224 18.77 1.18 8.90
CA LYS A 224 19.33 -0.17 8.73
C LYS A 224 18.25 -1.21 8.45
N ILE A 225 17.11 -1.11 9.12
CA ILE A 225 15.95 -2.00 8.90
C ILE A 225 15.40 -1.79 7.50
N LEU A 226 15.35 -0.54 7.04
CA LEU A 226 14.86 -0.20 5.69
C LEU A 226 15.69 -0.82 4.56
N TYR A 227 16.99 -1.03 4.74
CA TYR A 227 17.82 -1.74 3.75
C TYR A 227 17.35 -3.18 3.49
N PHE A 228 16.71 -3.80 4.46
CA PHE A 228 16.15 -5.13 4.32
C PHE A 228 14.67 -5.08 3.94
N THR A 229 13.88 -4.26 4.62
CA THR A 229 12.42 -4.25 4.46
C THR A 229 11.96 -3.60 3.16
N ALA A 230 12.67 -2.59 2.62
CA ALA A 230 12.25 -1.93 1.39
C ALA A 230 12.46 -2.80 0.13
N PRO A 231 13.58 -3.54 -0.05
CA PRO A 231 13.72 -4.43 -1.20
C PRO A 231 12.98 -5.76 -1.06
N SER A 232 12.65 -6.22 0.16
CA SER A 232 12.04 -7.54 0.37
C SER A 232 10.71 -7.74 -0.37
N PRO A 233 9.77 -6.79 -0.40
CA PRO A 233 8.55 -6.92 -1.20
C PRO A 233 8.82 -7.03 -2.70
N LEU A 234 9.83 -6.30 -3.21
CA LEU A 234 10.22 -6.35 -4.62
C LEU A 234 10.74 -7.74 -5.00
N ILE A 235 11.60 -8.30 -4.16
CA ILE A 235 12.16 -9.65 -4.39
C ILE A 235 11.06 -10.70 -4.35
N LEU A 236 10.17 -10.64 -3.34
CA LEU A 236 9.04 -11.55 -3.22
C LEU A 236 8.11 -11.45 -4.42
N MET A 237 7.78 -10.24 -4.86
CA MET A 237 6.93 -10.02 -6.03
C MET A 237 7.58 -10.54 -7.31
N PHE A 238 8.89 -10.42 -7.46
CA PHE A 238 9.61 -10.95 -8.60
C PHE A 238 9.57 -12.49 -8.63
N ILE A 239 9.78 -13.15 -7.49
CA ILE A 239 9.67 -14.60 -7.35
C ILE A 239 8.25 -15.07 -7.72
N LEU A 240 7.24 -14.39 -7.17
CA LEU A 240 5.84 -14.68 -7.45
C LEU A 240 5.48 -14.44 -8.92
N LEU A 241 6.03 -13.40 -9.56
CA LEU A 241 5.84 -13.12 -10.98
C LEU A 241 6.38 -14.28 -11.85
N ILE A 242 7.59 -14.74 -11.57
CA ILE A 242 8.17 -15.89 -12.29
C ILE A 242 7.27 -17.12 -12.11
N ARG A 243 6.90 -17.42 -10.87
CA ARG A 243 6.08 -18.60 -10.57
C ARG A 243 4.72 -18.56 -11.27
N THR A 244 4.07 -17.40 -11.29
CA THR A 244 2.75 -17.25 -11.94
C THR A 244 2.83 -17.22 -13.45
N ALA A 245 3.90 -16.69 -14.03
CA ALA A 245 4.13 -16.72 -15.48
C ALA A 245 4.30 -18.14 -16.01
N MET A 246 4.76 -19.07 -15.16
CA MET A 246 4.92 -20.49 -15.50
C MET A 246 3.63 -21.32 -15.33
N LEU A 247 2.54 -20.72 -14.86
CA LEU A 247 1.27 -21.43 -14.69
C LEU A 247 0.49 -21.52 -16.01
N ASP A 248 -0.19 -22.65 -16.20
CA ASP A 248 -1.07 -22.84 -17.34
C ASP A 248 -2.17 -21.77 -17.35
N GLY A 249 -2.38 -21.12 -18.50
CA GLY A 249 -3.34 -20.03 -18.66
C GLY A 249 -2.83 -18.62 -18.30
N ALA A 250 -1.56 -18.46 -17.88
CA ALA A 250 -0.96 -17.17 -17.56
C ALA A 250 -1.07 -16.15 -18.71
N SER A 251 -0.83 -16.59 -19.95
CA SER A 251 -0.94 -15.74 -21.15
C SER A 251 -2.35 -15.15 -21.31
N MET A 252 -3.37 -15.94 -21.05
CA MET A 252 -4.78 -15.53 -21.11
C MET A 252 -5.11 -14.47 -20.05
N GLY A 253 -4.53 -14.61 -18.82
CA GLY A 253 -4.65 -13.63 -17.75
C GLY A 253 -3.97 -12.29 -18.11
N MET A 254 -2.77 -12.34 -18.71
CA MET A 254 -2.06 -11.15 -19.18
C MET A 254 -2.84 -10.40 -20.28
N VAL A 255 -3.35 -11.13 -21.28
CA VAL A 255 -4.17 -10.53 -22.33
C VAL A 255 -5.43 -9.86 -21.76
N TYR A 256 -6.11 -10.51 -20.82
CA TYR A 256 -7.29 -9.91 -20.18
C TYR A 256 -6.97 -8.63 -19.42
N TYR A 257 -5.83 -8.56 -18.74
CA TYR A 257 -5.40 -7.38 -18.00
C TYR A 257 -4.99 -6.23 -18.91
N LEU A 258 -4.35 -6.55 -20.03
CA LEU A 258 -3.87 -5.53 -20.98
C LEU A 258 -4.94 -5.10 -21.99
N LYS A 259 -5.97 -5.93 -22.23
CA LYS A 259 -7.05 -5.59 -23.15
C LYS A 259 -7.85 -4.42 -22.59
N PRO A 260 -7.85 -3.26 -23.28
CA PRO A 260 -8.55 -2.09 -22.78
C PRO A 260 -10.07 -2.22 -22.97
N ASP A 261 -10.83 -1.91 -21.95
CA ASP A 261 -12.26 -1.64 -22.02
C ASP A 261 -12.51 -0.15 -21.85
N TRP A 262 -12.93 0.50 -22.92
CA TRP A 262 -13.09 1.95 -22.98
C TRP A 262 -14.40 2.47 -22.42
N THR A 263 -15.34 1.60 -22.06
CA THR A 263 -16.70 1.99 -21.62
C THR A 263 -16.67 2.84 -20.35
N HIS A 264 -15.67 2.67 -19.49
CA HIS A 264 -15.54 3.35 -18.20
C HIS A 264 -14.55 4.53 -18.19
N LEU A 265 -13.99 4.92 -19.33
CA LEU A 265 -12.88 5.87 -19.41
C LEU A 265 -13.15 7.21 -18.68
N ALA A 266 -14.39 7.69 -18.66
CA ALA A 266 -14.73 8.96 -18.00
C ALA A 266 -14.63 8.90 -16.47
N SER A 267 -15.04 7.78 -15.85
CA SER A 267 -15.00 7.59 -14.39
C SER A 267 -13.63 7.19 -13.85
N VAL A 268 -12.78 6.64 -14.70
CA VAL A 268 -11.48 6.09 -14.36
C VAL A 268 -10.47 7.15 -13.88
N TRP A 269 -10.60 8.41 -14.34
CA TRP A 269 -9.69 9.49 -13.98
C TRP A 269 -9.67 9.77 -12.46
N SER A 270 -10.83 9.74 -11.82
CA SER A 270 -10.93 9.93 -10.37
C SER A 270 -10.24 8.80 -9.60
N ASP A 271 -10.49 7.56 -10.01
CA ASP A 271 -9.85 6.39 -9.38
C ASP A 271 -8.34 6.38 -9.60
N ALA A 272 -7.87 6.79 -10.80
CA ALA A 272 -6.46 6.92 -11.13
C ALA A 272 -5.77 8.01 -10.28
N GLY A 273 -6.37 9.19 -10.18
CA GLY A 273 -5.87 10.26 -9.34
C GLY A 273 -5.78 9.87 -7.86
N THR A 274 -6.87 9.29 -7.32
CA THR A 274 -6.91 8.82 -5.94
C THR A 274 -5.84 7.75 -5.66
N GLN A 275 -5.58 6.87 -6.62
CA GLN A 275 -4.53 5.84 -6.50
C GLN A 275 -3.15 6.47 -6.39
N ILE A 276 -2.87 7.57 -7.13
CA ILE A 276 -1.59 8.28 -7.03
C ILE A 276 -1.40 8.88 -5.63
N PHE A 277 -2.40 9.59 -5.12
CA PHE A 277 -2.33 10.15 -3.76
C PHE A 277 -2.10 9.07 -2.72
N PHE A 278 -2.77 7.92 -2.85
CA PHE A 278 -2.62 6.81 -1.91
C PHE A 278 -1.27 6.11 -2.04
N SER A 279 -0.79 5.84 -3.27
CA SER A 279 0.47 5.12 -3.54
C SER A 279 1.69 5.93 -3.13
N TYR A 280 1.69 7.22 -3.41
CA TYR A 280 2.80 8.12 -3.05
C TYR A 280 2.62 8.73 -1.65
N SER A 281 1.47 8.50 -1.01
CA SER A 281 1.11 9.09 0.31
C SER A 281 1.31 10.60 0.35
N ILE A 282 0.91 11.28 -0.75
CA ILE A 282 1.00 12.72 -0.91
C ILE A 282 0.03 13.39 0.06
N SER A 283 0.35 14.58 0.53
CA SER A 283 -0.42 15.42 1.46
C SER A 283 -0.49 14.90 2.90
N LEU A 284 0.28 13.87 3.25
CA LEU A 284 0.36 13.37 4.63
C LEU A 284 1.50 14.02 5.45
N GLY A 285 2.36 14.83 4.81
CA GLY A 285 3.51 15.45 5.46
C GLY A 285 4.68 14.50 5.76
N THR A 286 4.54 13.20 5.46
CA THR A 286 5.61 12.22 5.69
C THR A 286 6.77 12.42 4.73
N LEU A 287 6.49 12.73 3.46
CA LEU A 287 7.54 13.02 2.46
C LEU A 287 8.31 14.30 2.85
N THR A 288 7.61 15.30 3.36
CA THR A 288 8.23 16.51 3.91
C THR A 288 9.13 16.16 5.10
N ALA A 289 8.66 15.30 6.00
CA ALA A 289 9.47 14.83 7.13
C ALA A 289 10.70 14.05 6.66
N LEU A 290 10.59 13.14 5.69
CA LEU A 290 11.72 12.40 5.13
C LEU A 290 12.71 13.31 4.42
N GLY A 291 12.21 14.30 3.66
CA GLY A 291 13.01 15.33 2.99
C GLY A 291 13.81 16.20 3.96
N SER A 292 13.25 16.48 5.14
CA SER A 292 13.89 17.33 6.15
C SER A 292 15.19 16.76 6.76
N PHE A 293 15.45 15.48 6.59
CA PHE A 293 16.69 14.83 7.00
C PHE A 293 17.77 14.85 5.90
N ASN A 294 17.47 15.39 4.72
CA ASN A 294 18.48 15.60 3.67
C ASN A 294 19.35 16.83 3.95
N ASP A 295 20.55 16.83 3.39
CA ASP A 295 21.36 18.04 3.33
C ASP A 295 20.77 19.02 2.32
N PHE A 296 20.98 20.31 2.54
CA PHE A 296 20.42 21.37 1.68
C PHE A 296 20.79 21.20 0.20
N ASN A 297 22.03 20.81 -0.09
CA ASN A 297 22.55 20.61 -1.46
C ASN A 297 22.29 19.19 -2.00
N HIS A 298 21.48 18.36 -1.32
CA HIS A 298 21.20 17.02 -1.79
C HIS A 298 20.39 17.02 -3.08
N ASN A 299 20.84 16.26 -4.10
CA ASN A 299 20.13 16.17 -5.37
C ASN A 299 18.90 15.26 -5.26
N SER A 300 17.83 15.81 -4.73
CA SER A 300 16.55 15.11 -4.54
C SER A 300 15.86 14.81 -5.87
N VAL A 301 16.03 15.63 -6.91
CA VAL A 301 15.43 15.44 -8.25
C VAL A 301 15.78 14.06 -8.80
N ARG A 302 17.07 13.76 -8.90
CA ARG A 302 17.54 12.47 -9.44
C ARG A 302 16.99 11.28 -8.63
N ARG A 303 16.88 11.42 -7.31
CA ARG A 303 16.38 10.36 -6.43
C ARG A 303 14.88 10.13 -6.60
N VAL A 304 14.11 11.19 -6.73
CA VAL A 304 12.67 11.11 -7.00
C VAL A 304 12.40 10.43 -8.34
N TYR A 305 13.17 10.73 -9.38
CA TYR A 305 13.04 10.04 -10.67
C TYR A 305 13.35 8.54 -10.58
N VAL A 306 14.43 8.15 -9.91
CA VAL A 306 14.80 6.74 -9.72
C VAL A 306 13.69 6.01 -8.94
N LEU A 307 13.20 6.61 -7.86
CA LEU A 307 12.10 6.06 -7.07
C LEU A 307 10.85 5.81 -7.91
N ASN A 308 10.46 6.79 -8.73
CA ASN A 308 9.29 6.67 -9.59
C ASN A 308 9.41 5.55 -10.62
N ILE A 309 10.60 5.33 -11.17
CA ILE A 309 10.86 4.22 -12.09
C ILE A 309 10.68 2.87 -11.37
N GLU A 310 11.23 2.72 -10.16
CA GLU A 310 11.11 1.48 -9.39
C GLU A 310 9.67 1.21 -8.93
N LEU A 311 8.93 2.23 -8.50
CA LEU A 311 7.51 2.10 -8.17
C LEU A 311 6.68 1.60 -9.36
N LYS A 312 6.89 2.18 -10.54
CA LYS A 312 6.20 1.76 -11.76
C LYS A 312 6.53 0.32 -12.17
N ARG A 313 7.78 -0.10 -11.99
CA ARG A 313 8.19 -1.50 -12.24
C ARG A 313 7.46 -2.44 -11.29
N THR A 314 7.38 -2.08 -10.02
CA THR A 314 6.70 -2.86 -8.98
C THR A 314 5.22 -3.01 -9.28
N GLU A 315 4.52 -1.92 -9.57
CA GLU A 315 3.08 -1.94 -9.86
C GLU A 315 2.76 -2.78 -11.10
N ARG A 316 3.56 -2.69 -12.16
CA ARG A 316 3.39 -3.54 -13.34
C ARG A 316 3.58 -5.02 -12.99
N ALA A 317 4.63 -5.37 -12.26
CA ALA A 317 4.91 -6.74 -11.87
C ALA A 317 3.77 -7.33 -11.03
N ILE A 318 3.25 -6.54 -10.08
CA ILE A 318 2.12 -6.92 -9.23
C ILE A 318 0.85 -7.11 -10.04
N GLY A 319 0.56 -6.19 -10.97
CA GLY A 319 -0.60 -6.31 -11.85
C GLY A 319 -0.58 -7.60 -12.66
N HIS A 320 0.56 -7.94 -13.24
CA HIS A 320 0.73 -9.20 -13.97
C HIS A 320 0.54 -10.44 -13.07
N TYR A 321 1.14 -10.42 -11.86
CA TYR A 321 1.01 -11.52 -10.91
C TYR A 321 -0.43 -11.84 -10.55
N LEU A 322 -1.18 -10.85 -10.06
CA LEU A 322 -2.53 -11.08 -9.55
C LEU A 322 -3.52 -11.53 -10.62
N ASN A 323 -3.32 -11.10 -11.86
CA ASN A 323 -4.19 -11.51 -12.95
C ASN A 323 -3.88 -12.93 -13.46
N CYS A 324 -2.62 -13.36 -13.39
CA CYS A 324 -2.27 -14.76 -13.63
C CYS A 324 -2.92 -15.68 -12.57
N VAL A 325 -2.87 -15.30 -11.29
CA VAL A 325 -3.47 -16.08 -10.18
C VAL A 325 -4.99 -16.15 -10.28
N ARG A 326 -5.65 -15.02 -10.53
CA ARG A 326 -7.12 -14.95 -10.54
C ARG A 326 -7.73 -15.85 -11.63
N ARG A 327 -7.10 -16.00 -12.78
CA ARG A 327 -7.65 -16.84 -13.86
C ARG A 327 -7.46 -18.33 -13.68
N LYS A 328 -6.52 -18.79 -12.88
CA LYS A 328 -6.53 -20.19 -12.47
C LYS A 328 -7.85 -20.56 -11.80
N ASN A 329 -8.41 -19.67 -11.02
CA ASN A 329 -9.75 -19.84 -10.42
C ASN A 329 -10.88 -19.75 -11.46
N TYR A 330 -10.74 -18.93 -12.52
CA TYR A 330 -11.77 -18.81 -13.57
C TYR A 330 -11.64 -19.83 -14.71
N SER A 331 -10.45 -20.37 -15.01
CA SER A 331 -10.30 -21.47 -15.96
C SER A 331 -10.86 -22.79 -15.42
N LEU A 332 -10.92 -22.93 -14.08
CA LEU A 332 -11.66 -24.00 -13.41
C LEU A 332 -13.18 -23.75 -13.42
N LEU A 333 -13.62 -22.52 -13.65
CA LEU A 333 -15.05 -22.13 -13.71
C LEU A 333 -15.66 -22.14 -15.13
N GLY A 334 -14.98 -22.75 -16.11
CA GLY A 334 -15.55 -23.03 -17.41
C GLY A 334 -15.22 -22.00 -18.48
N THR A 335 -14.39 -22.43 -19.41
CA THR A 335 -14.39 -21.99 -20.80
C THR A 335 -15.79 -22.14 -21.38
N ARG A 336 -16.58 -21.09 -21.41
CA ARG A 336 -17.60 -20.90 -22.45
C ARG A 336 -17.99 -19.44 -22.57
N LYS A 337 -17.61 -18.93 -23.73
CA LYS A 337 -17.88 -17.70 -24.47
C LYS A 337 -17.01 -16.50 -24.15
#